data_8b6042cfd7fb0a7c45dff0c79a7192d9
#
_entry.id   8b6042cfd7fb0a7c45dff0c79a7192d9
#
_cell.length_a   1.000
_cell.length_b   1.000
_cell.length_c   1.000
_cell.angle_alpha   90.00
_cell.angle_beta   90.00
_cell.angle_gamma   90.00
#
_symmetry.space_group_name_H-M   'P 1'
#
loop_
_entity.id
_entity.type
_entity.pdbx_description
1 polymer ?
#
loop_
_entity_poly.entity_id
_entity_poly.type
_entity_poly.pdbx_seq_one_letter_code
_entity_poly.pdbx_strand_id
1 'polypeptide(L)'
;MKYKMKKIIINLTIIIFTVITYSQSDVYSYSENGIINRIIIDNNYLVMTSYKVDSNKFIKTIGGFYNKVGNRFNMSLEFNSNFKNDSISKIEIEKKANWKNISLKKNDLQGKWLMVGRVRNGNEQRRNLNRPRKTMKFLINGYFQWIAFNTETFQFSGSGGGKYITENGKYIENIEYFSRDDSKVGLTLEFDYDVINREWNHKGFSSQGDPLHEIWVKRK
;
A
#
# COMPACT_ATOMS: atom_id res chain seq x y z
N MET A 1 -11.92 -28.96 73.13
CA MET A 1 -12.32 -27.80 72.30
C MET A 1 -11.70 -27.92 70.94
N LYS A 2 -12.47 -28.38 69.90
CA LYS A 2 -11.94 -28.63 68.54
C LYS A 2 -12.23 -27.39 67.67
N TYR A 3 -11.19 -26.66 67.25
CA TYR A 3 -11.32 -25.59 66.26
C TYR A 3 -11.48 -26.15 64.86
N LYS A 4 -12.63 -25.93 64.21
CA LYS A 4 -12.86 -26.19 62.81
C LYS A 4 -12.30 -25.03 61.97
N MET A 5 -11.17 -25.20 61.28
CA MET A 5 -10.70 -24.28 60.26
C MET A 5 -11.60 -24.35 59.02
N LYS A 6 -12.31 -23.28 58.72
CA LYS A 6 -13.01 -23.11 57.43
C LYS A 6 -11.99 -22.75 56.35
N LYS A 7 -11.82 -23.64 55.36
CA LYS A 7 -11.06 -23.33 54.14
C LYS A 7 -11.86 -22.36 53.31
N ILE A 8 -11.36 -21.12 53.16
CA ILE A 8 -11.89 -20.14 52.19
C ILE A 8 -11.25 -20.46 50.84
N ILE A 9 -12.05 -20.96 49.87
CA ILE A 9 -11.64 -21.13 48.49
C ILE A 9 -11.90 -19.81 47.79
N ILE A 10 -10.82 -19.07 47.49
CA ILE A 10 -10.88 -17.86 46.66
C ILE A 10 -10.87 -18.31 45.20
N ASN A 11 -12.02 -18.22 44.52
CA ASN A 11 -12.10 -18.39 43.07
C ASN A 11 -11.58 -17.15 42.41
N LEU A 12 -10.35 -17.19 41.88
CA LEU A 12 -9.75 -16.14 41.06
C LEU A 12 -10.25 -16.30 39.61
N THR A 13 -11.29 -15.54 39.27
CA THR A 13 -11.77 -15.48 37.87
C THR A 13 -10.84 -14.58 37.08
N ILE A 14 -9.95 -15.16 36.26
CA ILE A 14 -9.10 -14.45 35.33
C ILE A 14 -9.97 -14.01 34.15
N ILE A 15 -10.32 -12.73 34.08
CA ILE A 15 -10.98 -12.13 32.92
C ILE A 15 -9.89 -11.86 31.88
N ILE A 16 -9.81 -12.73 30.87
CA ILE A 16 -8.93 -12.50 29.71
C ILE A 16 -9.61 -11.47 28.82
N PHE A 17 -9.15 -10.22 28.87
CA PHE A 17 -9.49 -9.23 27.87
C PHE A 17 -8.76 -9.56 26.57
N THR A 18 -9.44 -10.18 25.62
CA THR A 18 -8.97 -10.27 24.25
C THR A 18 -9.06 -8.89 23.62
N VAL A 19 -7.94 -8.19 23.52
CA VAL A 19 -7.84 -6.96 22.73
C VAL A 19 -7.92 -7.38 21.27
N ILE A 20 -9.11 -7.24 20.66
CA ILE A 20 -9.28 -7.40 19.22
C ILE A 20 -8.61 -6.18 18.58
N THR A 21 -7.36 -6.32 18.16
CA THR A 21 -6.69 -5.33 17.34
C THR A 21 -7.31 -5.38 15.96
N TYR A 22 -8.25 -4.49 15.68
CA TYR A 22 -8.72 -4.28 14.31
C TYR A 22 -7.54 -3.81 13.46
N SER A 23 -7.18 -4.63 12.48
CA SER A 23 -6.25 -4.27 11.41
C SER A 23 -6.78 -3.02 10.71
N GLN A 24 -6.19 -1.88 11.00
CA GLN A 24 -6.59 -0.62 10.37
C GLN A 24 -6.01 -0.56 8.97
N SER A 25 -6.86 -0.72 7.96
CA SER A 25 -6.49 -0.51 6.55
C SER A 25 -7.47 0.49 5.98
N ASP A 26 -7.00 1.70 5.68
CA ASP A 26 -7.83 2.83 5.25
C ASP A 26 -7.16 3.62 4.13
N VAL A 27 -7.98 4.33 3.39
CA VAL A 27 -7.53 5.34 2.43
C VAL A 27 -8.11 6.69 2.82
N TYR A 28 -7.23 7.67 2.97
CA TYR A 28 -7.61 9.05 3.27
C TYR A 28 -7.22 9.97 2.13
N SER A 29 -7.91 11.09 2.02
CA SER A 29 -7.55 12.19 1.16
C SER A 29 -7.85 13.52 1.83
N TYR A 30 -7.01 14.53 1.55
CA TYR A 30 -7.29 15.93 1.85
C TYR A 30 -6.70 16.81 0.76
N SER A 31 -7.29 18.00 0.59
CA SER A 31 -6.80 18.98 -0.36
C SER A 31 -6.35 20.23 0.39
N GLU A 32 -5.21 20.79 -0.02
CA GLU A 32 -4.64 22.01 0.53
C GLU A 32 -3.86 22.72 -0.59
N ASN A 33 -4.10 24.01 -0.78
CA ASN A 33 -3.39 24.87 -1.77
C ASN A 33 -3.39 24.29 -3.20
N GLY A 34 -4.52 23.74 -3.66
CA GLY A 34 -4.63 23.15 -5.00
C GLY A 34 -3.94 21.80 -5.17
N ILE A 35 -3.54 21.18 -4.08
CA ILE A 35 -2.87 19.86 -4.06
C ILE A 35 -3.76 18.85 -3.34
N ILE A 36 -4.00 17.72 -3.97
CA ILE A 36 -4.59 16.53 -3.33
C ILE A 36 -3.46 15.72 -2.70
N ASN A 37 -3.65 15.33 -1.44
CA ASN A 37 -2.80 14.38 -0.75
C ASN A 37 -3.62 13.11 -0.51
N ARG A 38 -3.19 11.99 -1.10
CA ARG A 38 -3.75 10.67 -0.89
C ARG A 38 -2.87 9.86 0.03
N ILE A 39 -3.48 9.27 1.04
CA ILE A 39 -2.79 8.45 2.03
C ILE A 39 -3.42 7.05 1.98
N ILE A 40 -2.60 6.03 1.71
CA ILE A 40 -2.97 4.62 1.76
C ILE A 40 -2.25 4.01 2.96
N ILE A 41 -3.01 3.41 3.88
CA ILE A 41 -2.48 2.89 5.14
C ILE A 41 -2.93 1.44 5.34
N ASP A 42 -2.01 0.59 5.78
CA ASP A 42 -2.33 -0.68 6.44
C ASP A 42 -1.72 -0.70 7.85
N ASN A 43 -1.68 -1.86 8.51
CA ASN A 43 -1.27 -1.99 9.93
C ASN A 43 0.07 -1.38 10.27
N ASN A 44 1.02 -1.37 9.35
CA ASN A 44 2.40 -0.98 9.62
C ASN A 44 3.07 -0.20 8.48
N TYR A 45 2.34 0.07 7.39
CA TYR A 45 2.88 0.71 6.22
C TYR A 45 1.97 1.85 5.74
N LEU A 46 2.56 2.97 5.41
CA LEU A 46 1.87 4.15 4.92
C LEU A 46 2.54 4.67 3.65
N VAL A 47 1.73 5.02 2.67
CA VAL A 47 2.16 5.76 1.49
C VAL A 47 1.35 7.04 1.40
N MET A 48 2.03 8.16 1.21
CA MET A 48 1.40 9.45 0.93
C MET A 48 1.86 9.98 -0.42
N THR A 49 0.90 10.30 -1.29
CA THR A 49 1.14 10.82 -2.63
C THR A 49 0.41 12.13 -2.82
N SER A 50 1.12 13.12 -3.36
CA SER A 50 0.60 14.46 -3.68
C SER A 50 0.55 14.66 -5.18
N TYR A 51 -0.55 15.22 -5.68
CA TYR A 51 -0.75 15.60 -7.08
C TYR A 51 -1.68 16.81 -7.19
N LYS A 52 -1.64 17.54 -8.31
CA LYS A 52 -2.45 18.76 -8.52
C LYS A 52 -3.93 18.42 -8.66
N VAL A 53 -4.81 19.29 -8.13
CA VAL A 53 -6.27 19.16 -8.23
C VAL A 53 -6.75 19.31 -9.68
N ASP A 54 -6.22 20.30 -10.40
CA ASP A 54 -6.68 20.74 -11.72
C ASP A 54 -6.22 19.82 -12.87
N SER A 55 -5.05 19.23 -12.74
CA SER A 55 -4.40 18.48 -13.83
C SER A 55 -4.03 17.06 -13.45
N ASN A 56 -4.23 16.66 -12.19
CA ASN A 56 -3.77 15.39 -11.63
C ASN A 56 -2.25 15.14 -11.81
N LYS A 57 -1.50 16.20 -12.10
CA LYS A 57 -0.05 16.15 -12.29
C LYS A 57 0.61 15.69 -11.00
N PHE A 58 1.39 14.61 -11.10
CA PHE A 58 2.16 14.08 -9.98
C PHE A 58 3.14 15.12 -9.43
N ILE A 59 3.24 15.22 -8.10
CA ILE A 59 4.16 16.13 -7.40
C ILE A 59 5.20 15.32 -6.64
N LYS A 60 4.77 14.49 -5.70
CA LYS A 60 5.67 13.66 -4.87
C LYS A 60 4.97 12.46 -4.27
N THR A 61 5.77 11.48 -3.87
CA THR A 61 5.31 10.35 -3.04
C THR A 61 6.40 9.94 -2.06
N ILE A 62 5.98 9.57 -0.86
CA ILE A 62 6.80 8.98 0.18
C ILE A 62 6.11 7.75 0.73
N GLY A 63 6.86 6.79 1.24
CA GLY A 63 6.26 5.63 1.89
C GLY A 63 7.27 4.80 2.66
N GLY A 64 6.76 4.08 3.64
CA GLY A 64 7.57 3.24 4.51
C GLY A 64 6.81 2.69 5.70
N PHE A 65 7.53 2.02 6.57
CA PHE A 65 6.98 1.50 7.81
C PHE A 65 6.76 2.62 8.83
N TYR A 66 5.74 2.47 9.67
CA TYR A 66 5.45 3.44 10.70
C TYR A 66 5.15 2.80 12.06
N ASN A 67 5.40 3.59 13.12
CA ASN A 67 4.84 3.38 14.44
C ASN A 67 3.85 4.51 14.74
N LYS A 68 2.66 4.17 15.23
CA LYS A 68 1.61 5.15 15.53
C LYS A 68 1.58 5.45 17.03
N VAL A 69 1.60 6.75 17.37
CA VAL A 69 1.43 7.26 18.73
C VAL A 69 0.35 8.34 18.70
N GLY A 70 -0.82 8.05 19.26
CA GLY A 70 -1.97 8.94 19.16
C GLY A 70 -2.41 9.13 17.68
N ASN A 71 -2.39 10.37 17.21
CA ASN A 71 -2.69 10.75 15.82
C ASN A 71 -1.43 10.93 14.95
N ARG A 72 -0.23 10.60 15.45
CA ARG A 72 1.05 10.77 14.76
C ARG A 72 1.57 9.44 14.23
N PHE A 73 2.08 9.46 13.00
CA PHE A 73 2.74 8.35 12.32
C PHE A 73 4.23 8.66 12.22
N ASN A 74 5.05 8.00 13.04
CA ASN A 74 6.51 8.11 12.98
C ASN A 74 7.02 7.11 11.93
N MET A 75 7.38 7.60 10.76
CA MET A 75 7.73 6.78 9.60
C MET A 75 9.23 6.63 9.43
N SER A 76 9.65 5.40 9.13
CA SER A 76 10.94 5.10 8.49
C SER A 76 10.67 4.85 7.01
N LEU A 77 11.14 5.75 6.15
CA LEU A 77 10.85 5.70 4.72
C LEU A 77 11.65 4.59 4.04
N GLU A 78 11.05 3.93 3.08
CA GLU A 78 11.73 3.04 2.12
C GLU A 78 11.97 3.75 0.79
N PHE A 79 11.17 4.77 0.51
CA PHE A 79 11.33 5.63 -0.66
C PHE A 79 10.82 7.05 -0.37
N ASN A 80 11.46 7.99 -1.04
CA ASN A 80 11.08 9.38 -1.09
C ASN A 80 11.39 9.91 -2.51
N SER A 81 10.37 10.30 -3.26
CA SER A 81 10.55 10.79 -4.63
C SER A 81 11.38 12.07 -4.71
N ASN A 82 11.53 12.79 -3.60
CA ASN A 82 12.33 14.01 -3.49
C ASN A 82 13.67 13.81 -2.73
N PHE A 83 14.04 12.56 -2.42
CA PHE A 83 15.21 12.26 -1.56
C PHE A 83 16.51 12.92 -2.01
N LYS A 84 16.72 13.07 -3.32
CA LYS A 84 17.91 13.76 -3.87
C LYS A 84 18.03 15.21 -3.41
N ASN A 85 16.91 15.87 -3.10
CA ASN A 85 16.87 17.28 -2.73
C ASN A 85 16.78 17.47 -1.19
N ASP A 86 16.03 16.60 -0.49
CA ASP A 86 15.72 16.80 0.93
C ASP A 86 16.43 15.82 1.87
N SER A 87 16.96 14.70 1.35
CA SER A 87 17.62 13.63 2.11
C SER A 87 16.78 13.08 3.28
N ILE A 88 15.45 13.22 3.24
CA ILE A 88 14.54 12.79 4.31
C ILE A 88 14.32 11.28 4.22
N SER A 89 14.80 10.54 5.22
CA SER A 89 14.57 9.09 5.39
C SER A 89 13.67 8.74 6.57
N LYS A 90 13.38 9.72 7.45
CA LYS A 90 12.43 9.59 8.56
C LYS A 90 11.55 10.83 8.63
N ILE A 91 10.27 10.65 8.90
CA ILE A 91 9.33 11.77 8.99
C ILE A 91 8.20 11.44 9.98
N GLU A 92 7.73 12.44 10.68
CA GLU A 92 6.48 12.37 11.44
C GLU A 92 5.34 12.99 10.63
N ILE A 93 4.24 12.28 10.51
CA ILE A 93 3.01 12.76 9.86
C ILE A 93 1.89 12.75 10.89
N GLU A 94 1.29 13.90 11.12
CA GLU A 94 0.12 14.01 11.99
C GLU A 94 -1.17 13.89 11.18
N LYS A 95 -2.08 13.01 11.63
CA LYS A 95 -3.42 12.92 11.06
C LYS A 95 -4.23 14.14 11.48
N LYS A 96 -4.52 15.03 10.53
CA LYS A 96 -5.30 16.24 10.73
C LYS A 96 -6.80 15.96 10.61
N ALA A 97 -7.63 16.86 11.18
CA ALA A 97 -9.09 16.74 11.14
C ALA A 97 -9.67 16.79 9.71
N ASN A 98 -8.97 17.42 8.77
CA ASN A 98 -9.39 17.49 7.36
C ASN A 98 -9.10 16.22 6.53
N TRP A 99 -8.48 15.19 7.11
CA TRP A 99 -8.33 13.89 6.43
C TRP A 99 -9.70 13.22 6.31
N LYS A 100 -10.23 13.15 5.11
CA LYS A 100 -11.47 12.45 4.79
C LYS A 100 -11.18 10.99 4.48
N ASN A 101 -11.85 10.06 5.13
CA ASN A 101 -11.80 8.66 4.74
C ASN A 101 -12.55 8.50 3.42
N ILE A 102 -11.86 7.97 2.41
CA ILE A 102 -12.40 7.71 1.06
C ILE A 102 -12.37 6.24 0.69
N SER A 103 -12.11 5.37 1.66
CA SER A 103 -12.09 3.91 1.47
C SER A 103 -13.34 3.43 0.76
N LEU A 104 -13.16 2.59 -0.25
CA LEU A 104 -14.21 1.91 -0.98
C LEU A 104 -14.35 0.46 -0.49
N LYS A 105 -15.11 -0.35 -1.21
CA LYS A 105 -15.25 -1.77 -0.90
C LYS A 105 -13.89 -2.48 -1.01
N LYS A 106 -13.63 -3.38 -0.08
CA LYS A 106 -12.49 -4.29 -0.12
C LYS A 106 -12.62 -5.25 -1.30
N ASN A 107 -11.51 -5.45 -2.03
CA ASN A 107 -11.40 -6.37 -3.17
C ASN A 107 -10.42 -7.51 -2.86
N ASP A 108 -10.41 -8.56 -3.70
CA ASP A 108 -9.66 -9.81 -3.46
C ASP A 108 -8.15 -9.63 -3.34
N LEU A 109 -7.56 -8.71 -4.11
CA LEU A 109 -6.11 -8.48 -4.15
C LEU A 109 -5.59 -7.54 -3.06
N GLN A 110 -6.40 -7.21 -2.04
CA GLN A 110 -5.99 -6.27 -0.99
C GLN A 110 -4.66 -6.64 -0.33
N GLY A 111 -3.80 -5.64 -0.10
CA GLY A 111 -2.52 -5.75 0.61
C GLY A 111 -1.33 -5.23 -0.21
N LYS A 112 -0.15 -5.50 0.31
CA LYS A 112 1.13 -5.19 -0.35
C LYS A 112 1.60 -6.38 -1.19
N TRP A 113 1.99 -6.13 -2.44
CA TRP A 113 2.48 -7.13 -3.36
C TRP A 113 3.83 -6.71 -3.94
N LEU A 114 4.80 -7.62 -3.95
CA LEU A 114 6.11 -7.42 -4.57
C LEU A 114 6.18 -8.18 -5.89
N MET A 115 6.67 -7.53 -6.94
CA MET A 115 6.89 -8.16 -8.22
C MET A 115 8.12 -9.08 -8.13
N VAL A 116 7.88 -10.39 -8.30
CA VAL A 116 8.90 -11.44 -8.22
C VAL A 116 9.30 -12.00 -9.56
N GLY A 117 8.56 -11.72 -10.61
CA GLY A 117 8.89 -12.26 -11.94
C GLY A 117 8.10 -11.63 -13.06
N ARG A 118 8.52 -11.99 -14.27
CA ARG A 118 7.83 -11.71 -15.52
C ARG A 118 7.94 -12.93 -16.45
N VAL A 119 6.90 -13.15 -17.23
CA VAL A 119 6.96 -14.09 -18.33
C VAL A 119 7.11 -13.31 -19.64
N ARG A 120 8.15 -13.62 -20.43
CA ARG A 120 8.42 -13.03 -21.74
C ARG A 120 8.67 -14.15 -22.74
N ASN A 121 7.96 -14.14 -23.87
CA ASN A 121 8.08 -15.18 -24.90
C ASN A 121 7.98 -16.61 -24.31
N GLY A 122 7.02 -16.82 -23.38
CA GLY A 122 6.83 -18.09 -22.71
C GLY A 122 7.86 -18.44 -21.62
N ASN A 123 8.93 -17.66 -21.47
CA ASN A 123 9.99 -17.90 -20.48
C ASN A 123 9.77 -17.05 -19.23
N GLU A 124 9.74 -17.72 -18.08
CA GLU A 124 9.65 -17.08 -16.77
C GLU A 124 11.02 -16.61 -16.31
N GLN A 125 11.08 -15.33 -15.91
CA GLN A 125 12.26 -14.69 -15.35
C GLN A 125 11.96 -14.26 -13.92
N ARG A 126 12.62 -14.85 -12.93
CA ARG A 126 12.45 -14.54 -11.51
C ARG A 126 13.44 -13.49 -11.03
N ARG A 127 13.01 -12.72 -10.02
CA ARG A 127 13.80 -11.69 -9.34
C ARG A 127 14.16 -12.14 -7.93
N ASN A 128 15.38 -11.85 -7.53
CA ASN A 128 15.77 -12.03 -6.15
C ASN A 128 15.14 -10.92 -5.29
N LEU A 129 14.26 -11.30 -4.35
CA LEU A 129 13.57 -10.37 -3.43
C LEU A 129 14.48 -9.73 -2.39
N ASN A 130 15.70 -10.28 -2.17
CA ASN A 130 16.67 -9.67 -1.24
C ASN A 130 17.38 -8.45 -1.84
N ARG A 131 17.27 -8.23 -3.15
CA ARG A 131 17.84 -7.02 -3.76
C ARG A 131 17.12 -5.77 -3.28
N PRO A 132 17.83 -4.64 -3.10
CA PRO A 132 17.23 -3.39 -2.60
C PRO A 132 16.21 -2.79 -3.58
N ARG A 133 16.37 -3.02 -4.89
CA ARG A 133 15.39 -2.55 -5.88
C ARG A 133 14.09 -3.35 -5.80
N LYS A 134 13.01 -2.66 -5.50
CA LYS A 134 11.65 -3.22 -5.37
C LYS A 134 10.72 -2.62 -6.43
N THR A 135 9.73 -3.39 -6.82
CA THR A 135 8.50 -2.89 -7.44
C THR A 135 7.35 -3.45 -6.60
N MET A 136 6.55 -2.57 -6.05
CA MET A 136 5.46 -2.91 -5.14
C MET A 136 4.14 -2.38 -5.71
N LYS A 137 3.06 -3.15 -5.55
CA LYS A 137 1.68 -2.67 -5.61
C LYS A 137 1.11 -2.68 -4.19
N PHE A 138 0.52 -1.57 -3.79
CA PHE A 138 -0.16 -1.41 -2.51
C PHE A 138 -1.64 -1.15 -2.79
N LEU A 139 -2.48 -2.14 -2.45
CA LEU A 139 -3.91 -2.18 -2.77
C LEU A 139 -4.70 -2.18 -1.47
N ILE A 140 -5.44 -1.13 -1.19
CA ILE A 140 -6.26 -0.98 0.01
C ILE A 140 -7.63 -0.40 -0.36
N ASN A 141 -8.70 -1.09 0.02
CA ASN A 141 -10.06 -0.61 -0.02
C ASN A 141 -10.43 0.12 -1.33
N GLY A 142 -10.19 -0.54 -2.47
CA GLY A 142 -10.51 -0.03 -3.80
C GLY A 142 -9.55 1.02 -4.37
N TYR A 143 -8.43 1.29 -3.70
CA TYR A 143 -7.35 2.15 -4.20
C TYR A 143 -6.08 1.37 -4.37
N PHE A 144 -5.31 1.70 -5.41
CA PHE A 144 -4.00 1.11 -5.66
C PHE A 144 -2.93 2.19 -5.84
N GLN A 145 -1.72 1.79 -5.56
CA GLN A 145 -0.53 2.49 -6.00
C GLN A 145 0.55 1.48 -6.35
N TRP A 146 1.15 1.55 -7.54
CA TRP A 146 2.39 0.88 -7.81
C TRP A 146 3.57 1.84 -7.59
N ILE A 147 4.67 1.31 -7.05
CA ILE A 147 5.87 2.08 -6.76
C ILE A 147 7.09 1.25 -7.13
N ALA A 148 8.06 1.86 -7.86
CA ALA A 148 9.37 1.30 -8.11
C ALA A 148 10.43 2.13 -7.39
N PHE A 149 11.21 1.50 -6.51
CA PHE A 149 12.13 2.18 -5.60
C PHE A 149 13.32 1.29 -5.20
N ASN A 150 14.30 1.87 -4.53
CA ASN A 150 15.45 1.21 -3.94
C ASN A 150 15.51 1.51 -2.44
N THR A 151 15.47 0.48 -1.60
CA THR A 151 15.40 0.59 -0.14
C THR A 151 16.69 1.02 0.54
N GLU A 152 17.85 0.90 -0.13
CA GLU A 152 19.15 1.33 0.42
C GLU A 152 19.47 2.79 0.07
N THR A 153 19.16 3.18 -1.16
CA THR A 153 19.46 4.53 -1.66
C THR A 153 18.27 5.48 -1.57
N PHE A 154 17.09 5.00 -1.15
CA PHE A 154 15.81 5.73 -1.16
C PHE A 154 15.39 6.22 -2.54
N GLN A 155 16.12 5.82 -3.59
CA GLN A 155 15.88 6.26 -4.95
C GLN A 155 14.51 5.81 -5.44
N PHE A 156 13.72 6.79 -5.85
CA PHE A 156 12.44 6.62 -6.52
C PHE A 156 12.64 6.47 -8.03
N SER A 157 11.98 5.49 -8.64
CA SER A 157 12.06 5.24 -10.09
C SER A 157 10.74 5.49 -10.82
N GLY A 158 9.62 5.51 -10.11
CA GLY A 158 8.32 5.80 -10.69
C GLY A 158 7.17 5.26 -9.86
N SER A 159 5.99 5.84 -10.06
CA SER A 159 4.72 5.46 -9.42
C SER A 159 3.54 5.86 -10.28
N GLY A 160 2.46 5.16 -10.12
CA GLY A 160 1.13 5.52 -10.58
C GLY A 160 0.09 4.92 -9.66
N GLY A 161 -1.10 5.48 -9.65
CA GLY A 161 -2.15 5.02 -8.77
C GLY A 161 -3.50 5.61 -9.08
N GLY A 162 -4.50 5.12 -8.37
CA GLY A 162 -5.89 5.49 -8.56
C GLY A 162 -6.82 4.50 -7.90
N LYS A 163 -7.96 4.25 -8.54
CA LYS A 163 -8.94 3.27 -8.07
C LYS A 163 -8.76 1.92 -8.78
N TYR A 164 -9.14 0.85 -8.11
CA TYR A 164 -9.20 -0.47 -8.74
C TYR A 164 -10.41 -1.26 -8.25
N ILE A 165 -10.81 -2.20 -9.10
CA ILE A 165 -11.78 -3.24 -8.76
C ILE A 165 -11.25 -4.60 -9.21
N THR A 166 -11.77 -5.66 -8.59
CA THR A 166 -11.60 -7.05 -9.05
C THR A 166 -12.98 -7.64 -9.29
N GLU A 167 -13.22 -8.13 -10.49
CA GLU A 167 -14.50 -8.70 -10.90
C GLU A 167 -14.29 -9.73 -12.02
N ASN A 168 -14.93 -10.90 -11.92
CA ASN A 168 -14.95 -11.93 -12.96
C ASN A 168 -13.55 -12.31 -13.50
N GLY A 169 -12.53 -12.43 -12.62
CA GLY A 169 -11.17 -12.73 -13.03
C GLY A 169 -10.40 -11.54 -13.66
N LYS A 170 -11.00 -10.36 -13.65
CA LYS A 170 -10.40 -9.11 -14.13
C LYS A 170 -9.97 -8.24 -12.96
N TYR A 171 -8.79 -7.63 -13.11
CA TYR A 171 -8.28 -6.56 -12.28
C TYR A 171 -8.25 -5.30 -13.13
N ILE A 172 -9.02 -4.30 -12.74
CA ILE A 172 -9.23 -3.08 -13.52
C ILE A 172 -8.70 -1.88 -12.74
N GLU A 173 -7.75 -1.16 -13.34
CA GLU A 173 -7.14 0.06 -12.79
C GLU A 173 -7.71 1.30 -13.50
N ASN A 174 -8.16 2.30 -12.72
CA ASN A 174 -8.44 3.65 -13.21
C ASN A 174 -7.34 4.59 -12.70
N ILE A 175 -6.50 5.09 -13.60
CA ILE A 175 -5.31 5.86 -13.26
C ILE A 175 -5.70 7.31 -12.94
N GLU A 176 -5.41 7.75 -11.71
CA GLU A 176 -5.68 9.12 -11.25
C GLU A 176 -4.42 9.99 -11.20
N TYR A 177 -3.24 9.41 -11.14
CA TYR A 177 -1.94 10.09 -11.25
C TYR A 177 -0.86 9.14 -11.76
N PHE A 178 0.12 9.69 -12.48
CA PHE A 178 1.24 8.91 -13.03
C PHE A 178 2.51 9.76 -13.05
N SER A 179 3.60 9.31 -12.40
CA SER A 179 4.78 10.13 -12.16
C SER A 179 5.69 10.35 -13.36
N ARG A 180 5.53 9.54 -14.41
CA ARG A 180 6.42 9.56 -15.58
C ARG A 180 5.79 10.23 -16.80
N ASP A 181 4.46 10.23 -16.88
CA ASP A 181 3.74 10.66 -18.06
C ASP A 181 2.29 10.99 -17.72
N ASP A 182 1.98 12.26 -17.60
CA ASP A 182 0.65 12.74 -17.21
C ASP A 182 -0.43 12.34 -18.25
N SER A 183 -0.06 12.00 -19.50
CA SER A 183 -1.01 11.52 -20.52
C SER A 183 -1.66 10.16 -20.18
N LYS A 184 -1.14 9.46 -19.20
CA LYS A 184 -1.70 8.19 -18.70
C LYS A 184 -2.83 8.40 -17.70
N VAL A 185 -3.03 9.60 -17.20
CA VAL A 185 -4.13 9.93 -16.29
C VAL A 185 -5.46 9.81 -17.02
N GLY A 186 -6.44 9.20 -16.37
CA GLY A 186 -7.76 8.92 -16.95
C GLY A 186 -7.85 7.60 -17.71
N LEU A 187 -6.74 6.91 -17.98
CA LEU A 187 -6.79 5.59 -18.60
C LEU A 187 -7.41 4.56 -17.65
N THR A 188 -8.21 3.68 -18.25
CA THR A 188 -8.66 2.43 -17.63
C THR A 188 -7.88 1.29 -18.24
N LEU A 189 -7.16 0.55 -17.40
CA LEU A 189 -6.39 -0.63 -17.81
C LEU A 189 -7.02 -1.87 -17.22
N GLU A 190 -7.30 -2.84 -18.08
CA GLU A 190 -7.86 -4.14 -17.71
C GLU A 190 -6.81 -5.22 -17.83
N PHE A 191 -6.74 -6.08 -16.81
CA PHE A 191 -5.82 -7.19 -16.73
C PHE A 191 -6.57 -8.44 -16.30
N ASP A 192 -6.20 -9.57 -16.87
CA ASP A 192 -6.55 -10.87 -16.30
C ASP A 192 -5.75 -11.08 -15.01
N TYR A 193 -6.38 -11.63 -13.98
CA TYR A 193 -5.67 -12.05 -12.77
C TYR A 193 -6.13 -13.41 -12.29
N ASP A 194 -5.18 -14.16 -11.78
CA ASP A 194 -5.41 -15.35 -10.98
C ASP A 194 -4.39 -15.38 -9.82
N VAL A 195 -4.73 -16.08 -8.75
CA VAL A 195 -3.84 -16.31 -7.61
C VAL A 195 -3.62 -17.79 -7.45
N ILE A 196 -2.49 -18.28 -7.95
CA ILE A 196 -2.11 -19.69 -7.90
C ILE A 196 -0.90 -19.84 -6.96
N ASN A 197 -0.95 -20.78 -6.02
CA ASN A 197 0.12 -21.03 -5.07
C ASN A 197 0.60 -19.77 -4.31
N ARG A 198 -0.33 -18.84 -3.99
CA ARG A 198 -0.07 -17.54 -3.34
C ARG A 198 0.68 -16.54 -4.22
N GLU A 199 0.80 -16.80 -5.51
CA GLU A 199 1.35 -15.89 -6.50
C GLU A 199 0.23 -15.30 -7.36
N TRP A 200 0.18 -13.99 -7.46
CA TRP A 200 -0.73 -13.27 -8.33
C TRP A 200 -0.11 -13.15 -9.73
N ASN A 201 -0.73 -13.81 -10.69
CA ASN A 201 -0.45 -13.64 -12.12
C ASN A 201 -1.26 -12.45 -12.64
N HIS A 202 -0.58 -11.47 -13.19
CA HIS A 202 -1.12 -10.22 -13.69
C HIS A 202 -0.80 -10.11 -15.18
N LYS A 203 -1.82 -10.29 -16.03
CA LYS A 203 -1.66 -10.42 -17.49
C LYS A 203 -2.49 -9.38 -18.22
N GLY A 204 -1.96 -8.79 -19.28
CA GLY A 204 -2.66 -7.82 -20.12
C GLY A 204 -1.70 -6.96 -20.90
N PHE A 205 -1.99 -5.67 -20.98
CA PHE A 205 -1.16 -4.70 -21.68
C PHE A 205 -0.78 -3.56 -20.73
N SER A 206 0.46 -3.08 -20.85
CA SER A 206 0.93 -1.91 -20.13
C SER A 206 0.22 -0.63 -20.60
N SER A 207 0.38 0.47 -19.88
CA SER A 207 -0.12 1.79 -20.30
C SER A 207 0.52 2.30 -21.62
N GLN A 208 1.53 1.61 -22.16
CA GLN A 208 2.15 1.87 -23.45
C GLN A 208 1.67 0.92 -24.54
N GLY A 209 0.80 -0.05 -24.19
CA GLY A 209 0.30 -1.06 -25.12
C GLY A 209 1.18 -2.30 -25.26
N ASP A 210 2.27 -2.42 -24.50
CA ASP A 210 3.13 -3.59 -24.55
C ASP A 210 2.51 -4.78 -23.80
N PRO A 211 2.63 -6.01 -24.32
CA PRO A 211 2.22 -7.20 -23.60
C PRO A 211 2.89 -7.32 -22.23
N LEU A 212 2.10 -7.67 -21.22
CA LEU A 212 2.53 -7.74 -19.84
C LEU A 212 2.06 -9.04 -19.19
N HIS A 213 3.00 -9.78 -18.60
CA HIS A 213 2.70 -10.87 -17.69
C HIS A 213 3.67 -10.78 -16.53
N GLU A 214 3.17 -10.30 -15.39
CA GLU A 214 3.95 -10.12 -14.17
C GLU A 214 3.47 -11.09 -13.09
N ILE A 215 4.41 -11.51 -12.24
CA ILE A 215 4.16 -12.41 -11.13
C ILE A 215 4.47 -11.66 -9.84
N TRP A 216 3.51 -11.67 -8.93
CA TRP A 216 3.53 -10.92 -7.69
C TRP A 216 3.31 -11.82 -6.49
N VAL A 217 4.00 -11.56 -5.37
CA VAL A 217 3.78 -12.24 -4.08
C VAL A 217 3.40 -11.25 -3.00
N LYS A 218 2.61 -11.70 -2.04
CA LYS A 218 2.28 -10.85 -0.88
C LYS A 218 3.53 -10.52 -0.08
N ARG A 219 3.69 -9.24 0.19
CA ARG A 219 4.68 -8.74 1.13
C ARG A 219 4.16 -8.89 2.55
N LYS A 220 4.95 -9.53 3.41
CA LYS A 220 4.71 -9.62 4.85
C LYS A 220 5.01 -8.30 5.56
#